data_d071c9a1b395d6ee550653750199dad4
#
_entry.id   d071c9a1b395d6ee550653750199dad4
#
_cell.length_a   1.000
_cell.length_b   1.000
_cell.length_c   1.000
_cell.angle_alpha   90.00
_cell.angle_beta   90.00
_cell.angle_gamma   90.00
#
_symmetry.space_group_name_H-M   'P 1'
#
loop_
_entity.id
_entity.type
_entity.pdbx_description
1 polymer ?
#
loop_
_entity_poly.entity_id
_entity_poly.type
_entity_poly.pdbx_seq_one_letter_code
_entity_poly.pdbx_strand_id
1 'polypeptide(L)'
;MPKLGAHHGMKLFLTGERFDGQQAVHMGLAHISVPEDQLVSTVEEQIAMINLGGPIAVQECKKLARRVPQLSIEEGFKETAEWSARMFRSAEGAEGMASFREKRKPNWIKD
;
A
#
# COMPACT_ATOMS: atom_id res chain seq x y z
N MET A 1 -11.00 15.13 2.72
CA MET A 1 -9.85 16.02 2.47
C MET A 1 -8.51 15.26 2.35
N PRO A 2 -8.07 14.34 3.23
CA PRO A 2 -6.75 13.71 3.12
C PRO A 2 -6.50 12.95 1.81
N LYS A 3 -7.53 12.36 1.20
CA LYS A 3 -7.40 11.61 -0.07
C LYS A 3 -7.53 12.47 -1.32
N LEU A 4 -8.48 13.41 -1.31
CA LEU A 4 -8.79 14.25 -2.47
C LEU A 4 -7.89 15.48 -2.60
N GLY A 5 -7.17 15.83 -1.55
CA GLY A 5 -6.52 17.12 -1.42
C GLY A 5 -7.52 18.27 -1.30
N ALA A 6 -7.01 19.46 -1.01
CA ALA A 6 -7.85 20.64 -0.82
C ALA A 6 -8.55 21.05 -2.12
N HIS A 7 -7.89 20.90 -3.27
CA HIS A 7 -8.40 21.35 -4.56
C HIS A 7 -9.67 20.58 -5.01
N HIS A 8 -9.58 19.28 -5.15
CA HIS A 8 -10.74 18.46 -5.53
C HIS A 8 -11.81 18.44 -4.44
N GLY A 9 -11.41 18.37 -3.17
CA GLY A 9 -12.35 18.40 -2.07
C GLY A 9 -13.15 19.70 -2.03
N MET A 10 -12.51 20.85 -2.21
CA MET A 10 -13.17 22.16 -2.24
C MET A 10 -14.15 22.25 -3.41
N LYS A 11 -13.74 21.82 -4.61
CA LYS A 11 -14.64 21.81 -5.79
C LYS A 11 -15.92 21.03 -5.50
N LEU A 12 -15.79 19.78 -5.02
CA LEU A 12 -16.93 18.92 -4.74
C LEU A 12 -17.87 19.50 -3.63
N PHE A 13 -17.29 20.09 -2.60
CA PHE A 13 -18.09 20.71 -1.53
C PHE A 13 -18.84 21.97 -1.99
N LEU A 14 -18.23 22.76 -2.88
CA LEU A 14 -18.87 24.00 -3.34
C LEU A 14 -19.90 23.74 -4.44
N THR A 15 -19.68 22.76 -5.31
CA THR A 15 -20.56 22.50 -6.45
C THR A 15 -21.65 21.46 -6.16
N GLY A 16 -21.40 20.55 -5.19
CA GLY A 16 -22.27 19.40 -4.97
C GLY A 16 -22.38 18.46 -6.17
N GLU A 17 -21.44 18.54 -7.12
CA GLU A 17 -21.47 17.71 -8.34
C GLU A 17 -21.36 16.22 -8.01
N ARG A 18 -22.09 15.41 -8.77
CA ARG A 18 -21.99 13.96 -8.70
C ARG A 18 -20.83 13.50 -9.56
N PHE A 19 -20.19 12.41 -9.15
CA PHE A 19 -19.11 11.77 -9.89
C PHE A 19 -19.29 10.26 -9.87
N ASP A 20 -18.79 9.59 -10.91
CA ASP A 20 -18.79 8.13 -11.03
C ASP A 20 -17.52 7.50 -10.46
N GLY A 21 -17.41 6.16 -10.56
CA GLY A 21 -16.28 5.40 -10.06
C GLY A 21 -14.96 5.75 -10.78
N GLN A 22 -15.00 6.01 -12.10
CA GLN A 22 -13.82 6.37 -12.87
C GLN A 22 -13.30 7.75 -12.45
N GLN A 23 -14.20 8.70 -12.26
CA GLN A 23 -13.86 10.02 -11.74
C GLN A 23 -13.31 9.93 -10.31
N ALA A 24 -13.85 9.04 -9.47
CA ALA A 24 -13.33 8.78 -8.12
C ALA A 24 -11.87 8.27 -8.16
N VAL A 25 -11.53 7.39 -9.11
CA VAL A 25 -10.15 6.93 -9.34
C VAL A 25 -9.25 8.08 -9.79
N HIS A 26 -9.71 8.85 -10.77
CA HIS A 26 -8.94 10.01 -11.29
C HIS A 26 -8.61 11.03 -10.20
N MET A 27 -9.54 11.27 -9.28
CA MET A 27 -9.35 12.19 -8.14
C MET A 27 -8.55 11.59 -6.97
N GLY A 28 -8.19 10.31 -7.02
CA GLY A 28 -7.49 9.61 -5.94
C GLY A 28 -8.36 9.23 -4.74
N LEU A 29 -9.69 9.23 -4.89
CA LEU A 29 -10.62 8.79 -3.85
C LEU A 29 -10.71 7.26 -3.77
N ALA A 30 -10.67 6.60 -4.91
CA ALA A 30 -10.59 5.14 -5.06
C ALA A 30 -9.32 4.75 -5.83
N HIS A 31 -8.89 3.51 -5.70
CA HIS A 31 -7.73 3.00 -6.44
C HIS A 31 -8.15 2.35 -7.76
N ILE A 32 -9.28 1.66 -7.77
CA ILE A 32 -9.78 0.90 -8.90
C ILE A 32 -11.30 1.11 -8.97
N SER A 33 -11.83 1.15 -10.18
CA SER A 33 -13.26 1.15 -10.46
C SER A 33 -13.54 0.13 -11.55
N VAL A 34 -14.40 -0.82 -11.28
CA VAL A 34 -14.77 -1.93 -12.16
C VAL A 34 -16.30 -2.10 -12.18
N PRO A 35 -16.87 -2.78 -13.18
CA PRO A 35 -18.25 -3.23 -13.14
C PRO A 35 -18.55 -4.08 -11.90
N GLU A 36 -19.80 -4.08 -11.45
CA GLU A 36 -20.22 -4.76 -10.21
C GLU A 36 -19.92 -6.26 -10.21
N ASP A 37 -20.09 -6.91 -11.34
CA ASP A 37 -19.80 -8.34 -11.54
C ASP A 37 -18.31 -8.69 -11.45
N GLN A 38 -17.41 -7.72 -11.57
CA GLN A 38 -15.96 -7.88 -11.45
C GLN A 38 -15.41 -7.43 -10.07
N LEU A 39 -16.26 -6.88 -9.20
CA LEU A 39 -15.79 -6.30 -7.94
C LEU A 39 -15.11 -7.33 -7.05
N VAL A 40 -15.74 -8.50 -6.87
CA VAL A 40 -15.22 -9.56 -5.99
C VAL A 40 -13.88 -10.09 -6.52
N SER A 41 -13.80 -10.44 -7.79
CA SER A 41 -12.56 -10.95 -8.41
C SER A 41 -11.42 -9.93 -8.33
N THR A 42 -11.72 -8.65 -8.56
CA THR A 42 -10.71 -7.57 -8.45
C THR A 42 -10.21 -7.44 -7.01
N VAL A 43 -11.08 -7.54 -6.02
CA VAL A 43 -10.67 -7.51 -4.59
C VAL A 43 -9.80 -8.71 -4.26
N GLU A 44 -10.17 -9.92 -4.72
CA GLU A 44 -9.38 -11.14 -4.51
C GLU A 44 -7.99 -11.04 -5.14
N GLU A 45 -7.88 -10.48 -6.34
CA GLU A 45 -6.58 -10.20 -6.99
C GLU A 45 -5.71 -9.25 -6.14
N GLN A 46 -6.28 -8.19 -5.59
CA GLN A 46 -5.54 -7.27 -4.72
C GLN A 46 -5.08 -7.96 -3.43
N ILE A 47 -5.93 -8.79 -2.83
CA ILE A 47 -5.59 -9.59 -1.64
C ILE A 47 -4.47 -10.58 -1.97
N ALA A 48 -4.54 -11.26 -3.11
CA ALA A 48 -3.51 -12.19 -3.56
C ALA A 48 -2.15 -11.49 -3.70
N MET A 49 -2.11 -10.31 -4.31
CA MET A 49 -0.88 -9.52 -4.42
C MET A 49 -0.31 -9.10 -3.05
N ILE A 50 -1.16 -8.69 -2.12
CA ILE A 50 -0.73 -8.33 -0.76
C ILE A 50 -0.15 -9.54 -0.04
N ASN A 51 -0.74 -10.71 -0.21
CA ASN A 51 -0.32 -11.96 0.44
C ASN A 51 1.00 -12.53 -0.11
N LEU A 52 1.51 -12.02 -1.24
CA LEU A 52 2.87 -12.34 -1.70
C LEU A 52 3.96 -11.73 -0.82
N GLY A 53 3.66 -10.63 -0.15
CA GLY A 53 4.58 -9.98 0.78
C GLY A 53 4.66 -10.69 2.13
N GLY A 54 5.81 -10.58 2.80
CA GLY A 54 5.95 -11.04 4.17
C GLY A 54 4.97 -10.30 5.10
N PRO A 55 4.23 -11.00 5.97
CA PRO A 55 3.16 -10.40 6.77
C PRO A 55 3.65 -9.27 7.69
N ILE A 56 4.84 -9.39 8.26
CA ILE A 56 5.44 -8.34 9.10
C ILE A 56 5.88 -7.17 8.20
N ALA A 57 6.52 -7.45 7.06
CA ALA A 57 6.96 -6.43 6.12
C ALA A 57 5.78 -5.60 5.59
N VAL A 58 4.65 -6.23 5.24
CA VAL A 58 3.43 -5.54 4.80
C VAL A 58 2.86 -4.64 5.90
N GLN A 59 2.84 -5.09 7.15
CA GLN A 59 2.42 -4.26 8.28
C GLN A 59 3.35 -3.06 8.49
N GLU A 60 4.66 -3.28 8.42
CA GLU A 60 5.65 -2.23 8.60
C GLU A 60 5.60 -1.22 7.45
N CYS A 61 5.42 -1.65 6.21
CA CYS A 61 5.17 -0.76 5.06
C CYS A 61 3.94 0.14 5.29
N LYS A 62 2.86 -0.41 5.85
CA LYS A 62 1.66 0.38 6.17
C LYS A 62 1.92 1.45 7.23
N LYS A 63 2.73 1.13 8.25
CA LYS A 63 3.15 2.10 9.26
C LYS A 63 4.03 3.18 8.64
N LEU A 64 5.01 2.77 7.83
CA LEU A 64 5.96 3.64 7.15
C LEU A 64 5.25 4.66 6.25
N ALA A 65 4.30 4.21 5.42
CA ALA A 65 3.52 5.06 4.54
C ALA A 65 2.72 6.16 5.28
N ARG A 66 2.36 5.91 6.54
CA ARG A 66 1.68 6.90 7.39
C ARG A 66 2.65 7.81 8.14
N ARG A 67 3.83 7.32 8.45
CA ARG A 67 4.83 8.02 9.26
C ARG A 67 5.64 9.02 8.44
N VAL A 68 6.19 8.58 7.30
CA VAL A 68 7.11 9.36 6.48
C VAL A 68 6.57 10.74 6.07
N PRO A 69 5.30 10.90 5.66
CA PRO A 69 4.77 12.21 5.30
C PRO A 69 4.71 13.25 6.45
N GLN A 70 4.96 12.82 7.69
CA GLN A 70 4.96 13.67 8.88
C GLN A 70 6.37 14.11 9.29
N LEU A 71 7.40 13.66 8.58
CA LEU A 71 8.81 13.91 8.88
C LEU A 71 9.39 14.93 7.91
N SER A 72 10.44 15.61 8.35
CA SER A 72 11.35 16.29 7.43
C SER A 72 12.07 15.26 6.54
N ILE A 73 12.63 15.71 5.43
CA ILE A 73 13.37 14.82 4.50
C ILE A 73 14.53 14.14 5.24
N GLU A 74 15.28 14.88 6.05
CA GLU A 74 16.43 14.35 6.79
C GLU A 74 16.03 13.31 7.84
N GLU A 75 15.01 13.60 8.64
CA GLU A 75 14.45 12.65 9.60
C GLU A 75 13.89 11.41 8.89
N GLY A 76 13.20 11.61 7.77
CA GLY A 76 12.65 10.54 6.95
C GLY A 76 13.74 9.57 6.46
N PHE A 77 14.84 10.07 5.92
CA PHE A 77 15.97 9.24 5.49
C PHE A 77 16.58 8.46 6.66
N LYS A 78 16.83 9.13 7.80
CA LYS A 78 17.39 8.48 8.97
C LYS A 78 16.48 7.38 9.50
N GLU A 79 15.19 7.70 9.73
CA GLU A 79 14.22 6.77 10.30
C GLU A 79 13.97 5.57 9.36
N THR A 80 13.87 5.81 8.04
CA THR A 80 13.67 4.74 7.06
C THR A 80 14.89 3.84 6.89
N ALA A 81 16.11 4.38 6.99
CA ALA A 81 17.34 3.58 6.95
C ALA A 81 17.41 2.61 8.14
N GLU A 82 17.12 3.10 9.36
CA GLU A 82 17.08 2.28 10.57
C GLU A 82 15.96 1.22 10.48
N TRP A 83 14.79 1.60 9.96
CA TRP A 83 13.65 0.72 9.77
C TRP A 83 13.97 -0.40 8.78
N SER A 84 14.51 -0.05 7.63
CA SER A 84 14.96 -1.01 6.62
C SER A 84 16.00 -2.00 7.17
N ALA A 85 17.03 -1.49 7.86
CA ALA A 85 18.06 -2.32 8.46
C ALA A 85 17.49 -3.31 9.50
N ARG A 86 16.48 -2.89 10.28
CA ARG A 86 15.78 -3.75 11.23
C ARG A 86 15.02 -4.86 10.51
N MET A 87 14.32 -4.53 9.41
CA MET A 87 13.57 -5.51 8.63
C MET A 87 14.49 -6.55 7.96
N PHE A 88 15.60 -6.13 7.39
CA PHE A 88 16.59 -7.05 6.80
C PHE A 88 17.20 -8.02 7.85
N ARG A 89 17.35 -7.57 9.09
CA ARG A 89 17.85 -8.43 10.18
C ARG A 89 16.78 -9.31 10.83
N SER A 90 15.51 -9.17 10.47
CA SER A 90 14.43 -9.97 11.00
C SER A 90 14.45 -11.41 10.45
N ALA A 91 13.80 -12.34 11.15
CA ALA A 91 13.62 -13.71 10.67
C ALA A 91 12.85 -13.76 9.34
N GLU A 92 11.84 -12.90 9.16
CA GLU A 92 11.10 -12.79 7.91
C GLU A 92 11.97 -12.24 6.77
N GLY A 93 12.82 -11.25 7.05
CA GLY A 93 13.80 -10.74 6.08
C GLY A 93 14.81 -11.80 5.67
N ALA A 94 15.31 -12.61 6.62
CA ALA A 94 16.21 -13.72 6.33
C ALA A 94 15.55 -14.79 5.44
N GLU A 95 14.30 -15.16 5.75
CA GLU A 95 13.51 -16.10 4.94
C GLU A 95 13.25 -15.55 3.53
N GLY A 96 12.88 -14.28 3.41
CA GLY A 96 12.67 -13.64 2.11
C GLY A 96 13.92 -13.68 1.23
N MET A 97 15.08 -13.36 1.79
CA MET A 97 16.37 -13.45 1.08
C MET A 97 16.74 -14.90 0.72
N ALA A 98 16.51 -15.83 1.64
CA ALA A 98 16.79 -17.25 1.40
C ALA A 98 15.89 -17.81 0.28
N SER A 99 14.59 -17.57 0.35
CA SER A 99 13.63 -18.04 -0.66
C SER A 99 13.95 -17.51 -2.05
N PHE A 100 14.35 -16.24 -2.16
CA PHE A 100 14.75 -15.63 -3.43
C PHE A 100 16.00 -16.28 -4.00
N ARG A 101 17.04 -16.48 -3.17
CA ARG A 101 18.30 -17.12 -3.59
C ARG A 101 18.09 -18.58 -4.00
N GLU A 102 17.24 -19.28 -3.27
CA GLU A 102 16.93 -20.71 -3.50
C GLU A 102 15.85 -20.94 -4.55
N LYS A 103 15.29 -19.86 -5.12
CA LYS A 103 14.22 -19.88 -6.15
C LYS A 103 13.00 -20.71 -5.70
N ARG A 104 12.62 -20.59 -4.44
CA ARG A 104 11.43 -21.22 -3.85
C ARG A 104 10.44 -20.20 -3.33
N LYS A 105 9.22 -20.62 -3.05
CA LYS A 105 8.26 -19.78 -2.31
C LYS A 105 8.74 -19.58 -0.87
N PRO A 106 8.57 -18.37 -0.29
CA PRO A 106 8.80 -18.17 1.12
C PRO A 106 7.73 -18.88 1.97
N ASN A 107 8.07 -19.15 3.22
CA ASN A 107 7.26 -19.99 4.12
C ASN A 107 5.88 -19.39 4.51
N TRP A 108 5.65 -18.11 4.25
CA TRP A 108 4.35 -17.48 4.48
C TRP A 108 3.37 -17.66 3.33
N ILE A 109 3.80 -18.11 2.16
CA ILE A 109 2.92 -18.47 1.05
C ILE A 109 2.52 -19.92 1.22
N LYS A 110 1.26 -20.13 1.57
CA LYS A 110 0.66 -21.48 1.62
C LYS A 110 0.16 -21.84 0.22
N ASP A 111 0.37 -23.10 -0.14
CA ASP A 111 -0.17 -23.68 -1.37
C ASP A 111 -1.70 -23.78 -1.33
#